data_c348c4373856f59b29bc8bfb84b74257
#
_entry.id   c348c4373856f59b29bc8bfb84b74257
#
_cell.length_a   1.000
_cell.length_b   1.000
_cell.length_c   1.000
_cell.angle_alpha   90.00
_cell.angle_beta   90.00
_cell.angle_gamma   90.00
#
_symmetry.space_group_name_H-M   'P 1'
#
loop_
_entity.id
_entity.type
_entity.pdbx_description
1 polymer ?
#
loop_
_entity_poly.entity_id
_entity_poly.type
_entity_poly.pdbx_seq_one_letter_code
_entity_poly.pdbx_strand_id
1 'polypeptide(L)'
;MKKKDKIGELVRSLLPAHQRGENLVVDTCPFCGEKNVMAVSPDKEVAKCFRCGVSVNILGLVMKVKKCVRQEAEEYINKNL
;
A
#
# COMPACT_ATOMS: atom_id res chain seq x y z
N MET A 1 -15.19 -6.50 10.72
CA MET A 1 -13.85 -5.92 10.69
C MET A 1 -13.89 -4.49 10.21
N LYS A 2 -13.00 -3.66 10.73
CA LYS A 2 -12.88 -2.27 10.28
C LYS A 2 -12.19 -2.23 8.91
N LYS A 3 -12.52 -1.20 8.12
CA LYS A 3 -11.95 -1.03 6.78
C LYS A 3 -10.42 -0.96 6.82
N LYS A 4 -9.85 -0.28 7.82
CA LYS A 4 -8.41 -0.15 7.94
C LYS A 4 -7.70 -1.50 8.14
N ASP A 5 -8.34 -2.45 8.82
CA ASP A 5 -7.78 -3.78 9.00
C ASP A 5 -7.70 -4.51 7.67
N LYS A 6 -8.75 -4.37 6.86
CA LYS A 6 -8.78 -4.99 5.53
C LYS A 6 -7.73 -4.38 4.61
N ILE A 7 -7.53 -3.07 4.68
CA ILE A 7 -6.52 -2.39 3.90
C ILE A 7 -5.12 -2.85 4.31
N GLY A 8 -4.89 -3.01 5.61
CA GLY A 8 -3.63 -3.54 6.09
C GLY A 8 -3.34 -4.94 5.56
N GLU A 9 -4.35 -5.81 5.57
CA GLU A 9 -4.21 -7.15 5.01
C GLU A 9 -3.96 -7.11 3.50
N LEU A 10 -4.64 -6.22 2.81
CA LEU A 10 -4.46 -6.03 1.36
C LEU A 10 -3.02 -5.65 1.05
N VAL A 11 -2.47 -4.68 1.77
CA VAL A 11 -1.10 -4.23 1.57
C VAL A 11 -0.11 -5.37 1.83
N ARG A 12 -0.32 -6.13 2.90
CA ARG A 12 0.55 -7.26 3.23
C ARG A 12 0.51 -8.36 2.17
N SER A 13 -0.63 -8.52 1.51
CA SER A 13 -0.73 -9.51 0.42
C SER A 13 -0.05 -9.03 -0.86
N LEU A 14 0.09 -7.71 -1.02
CA LEU A 14 0.76 -7.14 -2.19
C LEU A 14 2.27 -7.07 -2.01
N LEU A 15 2.71 -6.66 -0.82
CA LEU A 15 4.11 -6.36 -0.54
C LEU A 15 4.48 -6.86 0.85
N PRO A 16 5.72 -7.33 1.05
CA PRO A 16 6.20 -7.60 2.39
C PRO A 16 6.17 -6.30 3.21
N ALA A 17 5.47 -6.34 4.33
CA ALA A 17 5.32 -5.17 5.20
C ALA A 17 5.15 -5.63 6.63
N HIS A 18 5.53 -4.77 7.57
CA HIS A 18 5.37 -5.06 8.99
C HIS A 18 4.64 -3.93 9.69
N GLN A 19 3.94 -4.27 10.74
CA GLN A 19 3.17 -3.31 11.54
C GLN A 19 4.11 -2.44 12.35
N ARG A 20 3.87 -1.13 12.33
CA ARG A 20 4.61 -0.18 13.15
C ARG A 20 3.62 0.86 13.68
N GLY A 21 3.20 0.67 14.94
CA GLY A 21 2.14 1.49 15.50
C GLY A 21 0.85 1.25 14.75
N GLU A 22 0.22 2.31 14.29
CA GLU A 22 -1.01 2.21 13.50
C GLU A 22 -0.73 2.11 11.99
N ASN A 23 0.53 2.22 11.59
CA ASN A 23 0.92 2.20 10.20
C ASN A 23 1.63 0.89 9.85
N LEU A 24 1.82 0.69 8.55
CA LEU A 24 2.62 -0.42 8.03
C LEU A 24 3.86 0.16 7.36
N VAL A 25 5.00 -0.49 7.56
CA VAL A 25 6.22 -0.13 6.85
C VAL A 25 6.48 -1.20 5.81
N VAL A 26 6.55 -0.79 4.55
CA VAL A 26 6.82 -1.70 3.43
C VAL A 26 8.32 -1.97 3.38
N ASP A 27 8.69 -3.24 3.24
CA ASP A 27 10.11 -3.63 3.24
C ASP A 27 10.88 -2.98 2.09
N THR A 28 10.28 -2.87 0.91
CA THR A 28 10.92 -2.25 -0.24
C THR A 28 9.91 -1.35 -0.95
N CYS A 29 10.28 -0.09 -1.13
CA CYS A 29 9.44 0.86 -1.86
C CYS A 29 9.34 0.44 -3.34
N PRO A 30 8.12 0.26 -3.89
CA PRO A 30 7.97 -0.14 -5.29
C PRO A 30 8.30 0.98 -6.28
N PHE A 31 8.47 2.21 -5.80
CA PHE A 31 8.77 3.35 -6.66
C PHE A 31 10.25 3.66 -6.75
N CYS A 32 11.00 3.53 -5.66
CA CYS A 32 12.43 3.86 -5.66
C CYS A 32 13.34 2.68 -5.33
N GLY A 33 12.78 1.57 -4.83
CA GLY A 33 13.56 0.38 -4.51
C GLY A 33 14.32 0.42 -3.19
N GLU A 34 14.21 1.51 -2.44
CA GLU A 34 14.89 1.61 -1.14
C GLU A 34 14.12 0.83 -0.08
N LYS A 35 14.84 0.38 0.94
CA LYS A 35 14.25 -0.43 2.01
C LYS A 35 13.79 0.43 3.18
N ASN A 36 12.67 0.04 3.77
CA ASN A 36 12.12 0.64 4.99
C ASN A 36 11.86 2.14 4.90
N VAL A 37 11.51 2.63 3.69
CA VAL A 37 11.27 4.06 3.48
C VAL A 37 9.82 4.39 3.13
N MET A 38 8.99 3.38 2.87
CA MET A 38 7.58 3.60 2.55
C MET A 38 6.69 3.21 3.71
N ALA A 39 5.88 4.15 4.15
CA ALA A 39 4.87 3.90 5.18
C ALA A 39 3.49 3.94 4.56
N VAL A 40 2.64 3.02 4.99
CA VAL A 40 1.24 2.96 4.57
C VAL A 40 0.37 3.26 5.77
N SER A 41 -0.56 4.19 5.61
CA SER A 41 -1.55 4.49 6.64
C SER A 41 -2.88 3.86 6.23
N PRO A 42 -3.27 2.73 6.84
CA PRO A 42 -4.55 2.09 6.50
C PRO A 42 -5.74 2.98 6.81
N ASP A 43 -5.63 3.79 7.86
CA ASP A 43 -6.71 4.68 8.28
C ASP A 43 -6.98 5.76 7.23
N LYS A 44 -5.92 6.33 6.66
CA LYS A 44 -6.01 7.37 5.64
C LYS A 44 -5.99 6.82 4.22
N GLU A 45 -5.76 5.53 4.06
CA GLU A 45 -5.69 4.84 2.77
C GLU A 45 -4.62 5.44 1.85
N VAL A 46 -3.48 5.80 2.44
CA VAL A 46 -2.38 6.49 1.74
C VAL A 46 -1.07 5.76 2.00
N ALA A 47 -0.23 5.71 0.97
CA ALA A 47 1.14 5.21 1.07
C ALA A 47 2.09 6.35 0.73
N LYS A 48 3.13 6.54 1.53
CA LYS A 48 4.10 7.60 1.34
C LYS A 48 5.51 7.08 1.48
N CYS A 49 6.35 7.40 0.51
CA CYS A 49 7.78 7.08 0.56
C CYS A 49 8.55 8.31 1.02
N PHE A 50 9.34 8.15 2.06
CA PHE A 50 10.13 9.24 2.62
C PHE A 50 11.44 9.46 1.87
N ARG A 51 11.82 8.53 1.00
CA ARG A 51 13.06 8.63 0.21
C ARG A 51 12.83 9.35 -1.10
N CYS A 52 11.88 8.88 -1.90
CA CYS A 52 11.62 9.50 -3.20
C CYS A 52 10.51 10.54 -3.17
N GLY A 53 9.84 10.71 -2.02
CA GLY A 53 8.81 11.73 -1.85
C GLY A 53 7.47 11.40 -2.47
N VAL A 54 7.30 10.19 -3.01
CA VAL A 54 6.03 9.82 -3.63
C VAL A 54 4.95 9.65 -2.56
N SER A 55 3.74 10.08 -2.89
CA SER A 55 2.57 9.88 -2.04
C SER A 55 1.43 9.44 -2.94
N VAL A 56 0.87 8.25 -2.66
CA VAL A 56 -0.19 7.68 -3.47
C VAL A 56 -1.27 7.11 -2.54
N ASN A 57 -2.49 7.00 -3.07
CA ASN A 57 -3.54 6.28 -2.34
C ASN A 57 -3.36 4.78 -2.54
N ILE A 58 -4.20 3.99 -1.88
CA ILE A 58 -4.11 2.52 -2.00
C ILE A 58 -4.33 2.08 -3.44
N LEU A 59 -5.22 2.74 -4.16
CA LEU A 59 -5.44 2.43 -5.58
C LEU A 59 -4.15 2.61 -6.39
N GLY A 60 -3.45 3.73 -6.21
CA GLY A 60 -2.19 3.97 -6.89
C GLY A 60 -1.12 2.96 -6.54
N LEU A 61 -1.08 2.52 -5.27
CA LEU A 61 -0.15 1.50 -4.84
C LEU A 61 -0.43 0.17 -5.53
N VAL A 62 -1.69 -0.23 -5.59
CA VAL A 62 -2.08 -1.48 -6.26
C VAL A 62 -1.71 -1.44 -7.74
N MET A 63 -1.99 -0.32 -8.40
CA MET A 63 -1.64 -0.15 -9.81
C MET A 63 -0.15 -0.33 -10.05
N LYS A 64 0.67 0.24 -9.18
CA LYS A 64 2.13 0.14 -9.30
C LYS A 64 2.63 -1.29 -9.07
N VAL A 65 2.16 -1.93 -8.02
CA VAL A 65 2.60 -3.27 -7.64
C VAL A 65 2.14 -4.33 -8.64
N LYS A 66 0.88 -4.25 -9.02
CA LYS A 66 0.28 -5.23 -9.95
C LYS A 66 0.55 -4.90 -11.41
N LYS A 67 1.07 -3.70 -11.69
CA LYS A 67 1.32 -3.22 -13.06
C LYS A 67 0.07 -3.33 -13.91
N CYS A 68 -1.04 -2.88 -13.36
CA CYS A 68 -2.34 -2.94 -14.02
C CYS A 68 -2.96 -1.56 -14.17
N VAL A 69 -4.03 -1.49 -14.95
CA VAL A 69 -4.77 -0.24 -15.12
C VAL A 69 -5.66 0.01 -13.91
N ARG A 70 -6.14 1.25 -13.79
CA ARG A 70 -6.96 1.67 -12.67
C ARG A 70 -8.18 0.77 -12.44
N GLN A 71 -8.86 0.40 -13.50
CA GLN A 71 -10.06 -0.43 -13.42
C GLN A 71 -9.75 -1.79 -12.77
N GLU A 72 -8.65 -2.41 -13.18
CA GLU A 72 -8.22 -3.68 -12.61
C GLU A 72 -7.85 -3.52 -11.13
N ALA A 73 -7.20 -2.42 -10.78
CA ALA A 73 -6.84 -2.14 -9.41
C ALA A 73 -8.08 -1.95 -8.54
N GLU A 74 -9.08 -1.24 -9.04
CA GLU A 74 -10.34 -1.05 -8.33
C GLU A 74 -11.06 -2.38 -8.09
N GLU A 75 -11.08 -3.24 -9.08
CA GLU A 75 -11.68 -4.56 -8.95
C GLU A 75 -10.95 -5.40 -7.91
N TYR A 76 -9.63 -5.34 -7.91
CA TYR A 76 -8.81 -6.06 -6.94
C TYR A 76 -9.11 -5.59 -5.52
N ILE A 77 -9.19 -4.28 -5.31
CA ILE A 77 -9.49 -3.72 -4.00
C ILE A 77 -10.88 -4.13 -3.54
N ASN A 78 -11.88 -3.99 -4.41
CA ASN A 78 -13.26 -4.35 -4.07
C ASN A 78 -13.39 -5.83 -3.74
N LYS A 79 -12.65 -6.67 -4.44
CA LYS A 79 -12.68 -8.11 -4.23
C LYS A 79 -12.08 -8.50 -2.88
N ASN A 80 -11.12 -7.73 -2.40
CA ASN A 80 -10.39 -8.01 -1.16
C ASN A 80 -10.88 -7.20 0.03
N LEU A 81 -11.81 -6.29 -0.15
CA LEU A 81 -12.44 -5.54 0.91
C LEU A 81 -13.90 -5.96 1.06
#